data_061a8a2b890aa857f0d889cee793703c
#
_entry.id   061a8a2b890aa857f0d889cee793703c
#
_cell.length_a   1.000
_cell.length_b   1.000
_cell.length_c   1.000
_cell.angle_alpha   90.00
_cell.angle_beta   90.00
_cell.angle_gamma   90.00
#
_symmetry.space_group_name_H-M   'P 1'
#
loop_
_entity.id
_entity.type
_entity.pdbx_description
1 polymer ?
#
loop_
_entity_poly.entity_id
_entity_poly.type
_entity_poly.pdbx_seq_one_letter_code
_entity_poly.pdbx_strand_id
1 'polypeptide(L)'
;VPQYRFDTPNNLKELDESMTSKDETPTNEATQVDEQDLKQGPLHGLRILDLSSVVSGPMAAVVLADQGADVIKVEPPGWGDGIRGLGASRNGLSAIYAMINRNKRSIAINLKHPEGQELVRQLVQDADVLLQNYRPGKLQKLGLDYATLKAINPQLVYASINGMGEVGPYAEHKTYDYVIQALSGVLDVQAGGANAAEGQPLQMVRTILYDKITALTAAQGITAALLARARGAGGQHVQLSMLDTAVYFNWPDLMWNYSFKGQGAQLAGDLADVCEVSETSDGAIVSSYLGVDTRQYETEQLVDLLIENEIPVGRVNRREDLLSDPQIQATGILQAVDHPRGG
;
A
#
# COMPACT_ATOMS: atom_id res chain seq x y z
N VAL A 1 1.40 4.08 -11.55
CA VAL A 1 1.06 2.77 -11.00
C VAL A 1 2.30 1.92 -11.15
N PRO A 2 2.87 1.31 -10.09
CA PRO A 2 3.87 0.28 -10.29
C PRO A 2 3.21 -0.77 -11.19
N GLN A 3 3.60 -0.82 -12.46
CA GLN A 3 3.21 -1.91 -13.32
C GLN A 3 4.01 -3.12 -12.84
N TYR A 4 3.37 -3.99 -12.08
CA TYR A 4 3.87 -5.35 -11.95
C TYR A 4 3.85 -5.95 -13.36
N ARG A 5 5.02 -5.98 -14.03
CA ARG A 5 5.17 -6.77 -15.24
C ARG A 5 5.28 -8.21 -14.78
N PHE A 6 4.20 -8.94 -14.96
CA PHE A 6 4.28 -10.39 -14.91
C PHE A 6 4.84 -10.81 -16.27
N ASP A 7 6.11 -11.19 -16.31
CA ASP A 7 6.70 -11.80 -17.51
C ASP A 7 6.02 -13.16 -17.69
N THR A 8 5.03 -13.21 -18.58
CA THR A 8 4.58 -14.49 -19.13
C THR A 8 5.67 -14.97 -20.06
N PRO A 9 6.21 -16.19 -19.88
CA PRO A 9 7.22 -16.75 -20.77
C PRO A 9 6.65 -16.83 -22.18
N ASN A 10 7.24 -16.10 -23.12
CA ASN A 10 6.88 -16.14 -24.53
C ASN A 10 7.31 -17.43 -25.26
N ASN A 11 7.70 -18.48 -24.55
CA ASN A 11 8.20 -19.73 -25.13
C ASN A 11 7.63 -20.97 -24.44
N LEU A 12 6.32 -21.22 -24.64
CA LEU A 12 5.72 -22.54 -24.33
C LEU A 12 6.01 -23.60 -25.40
N LYS A 13 6.75 -23.30 -26.47
CA LYS A 13 7.07 -24.27 -27.54
C LYS A 13 8.39 -25.02 -27.39
N GLU A 14 9.28 -24.59 -26.50
CA GLU A 14 10.59 -25.25 -26.33
C GLU A 14 10.67 -26.22 -25.12
N LEU A 15 9.60 -26.39 -24.35
CA LEU A 15 9.57 -27.31 -23.20
C LEU A 15 8.95 -28.68 -23.49
N ASP A 16 8.45 -28.92 -24.70
CA ASP A 16 7.71 -30.16 -25.02
C ASP A 16 8.59 -31.31 -25.53
N GLU A 17 9.91 -31.13 -25.72
CA GLU A 17 10.77 -32.20 -26.26
C GLU A 17 11.69 -32.90 -25.23
N SER A 18 11.64 -32.58 -23.94
CA SER A 18 12.60 -33.17 -22.97
C SER A 18 12.02 -33.99 -21.82
N MET A 19 10.72 -34.22 -21.74
CA MET A 19 10.11 -35.03 -20.65
C MET A 19 9.23 -36.17 -21.16
N THR A 20 9.83 -37.18 -21.73
CA THR A 20 9.24 -38.52 -21.82
C THR A 20 9.89 -39.44 -20.78
N SER A 21 9.37 -39.48 -19.55
CA SER A 21 9.37 -40.71 -18.72
C SER A 21 8.42 -40.56 -17.53
N LYS A 22 7.42 -41.34 -17.56
CA LYS A 22 6.55 -41.92 -16.52
C LYS A 22 6.74 -41.45 -15.08
N ASP A 23 5.69 -40.80 -14.50
CA ASP A 23 5.12 -41.26 -13.23
C ASP A 23 3.71 -40.67 -13.05
N GLU A 24 2.82 -41.49 -12.55
CA GLU A 24 1.40 -41.14 -12.36
C GLU A 24 1.24 -40.08 -11.27
N THR A 25 0.83 -38.87 -11.68
CA THR A 25 0.44 -37.80 -10.78
C THR A 25 -1.09 -37.69 -10.75
N PRO A 26 -1.72 -37.40 -9.59
CA PRO A 26 -3.15 -37.27 -9.51
C PRO A 26 -3.60 -36.09 -10.37
N THR A 27 -4.60 -36.28 -11.19
CA THR A 27 -5.24 -35.29 -12.06
C THR A 27 -5.84 -34.18 -11.22
N ASN A 28 -5.08 -33.12 -11.00
CA ASN A 28 -5.63 -31.85 -10.59
C ASN A 28 -6.22 -31.23 -11.87
N GLU A 29 -7.54 -31.16 -11.99
CA GLU A 29 -8.20 -30.37 -13.01
C GLU A 29 -7.87 -28.89 -12.72
N ALA A 30 -6.70 -28.45 -13.14
CA ALA A 30 -6.37 -27.03 -13.22
C ALA A 30 -7.32 -26.44 -14.25
N THR A 31 -8.24 -25.61 -13.81
CA THR A 31 -9.07 -24.77 -14.67
C THR A 31 -8.12 -24.04 -15.61
N GLN A 32 -8.17 -24.33 -16.92
CA GLN A 32 -7.39 -23.62 -17.92
C GLN A 32 -7.79 -22.14 -17.86
N VAL A 33 -6.87 -21.30 -17.44
CA VAL A 33 -7.06 -19.84 -17.46
C VAL A 33 -6.93 -19.38 -18.90
N ASP A 34 -7.97 -18.71 -19.43
CA ASP A 34 -7.96 -18.19 -20.79
C ASP A 34 -6.86 -17.13 -20.93
N GLU A 35 -6.10 -17.15 -22.04
CA GLU A 35 -5.11 -16.11 -22.34
C GLU A 35 -5.70 -14.69 -22.36
N GLN A 36 -6.99 -14.55 -22.64
CA GLN A 36 -7.70 -13.27 -22.56
C GLN A 36 -7.87 -12.80 -21.11
N ASP A 37 -8.08 -13.72 -20.16
CA ASP A 37 -8.20 -13.39 -18.73
C ASP A 37 -6.87 -12.91 -18.14
N LEU A 38 -5.75 -13.46 -18.59
CA LEU A 38 -4.41 -13.00 -18.17
C LEU A 38 -4.11 -11.57 -18.63
N LYS A 39 -4.67 -11.13 -19.76
CA LYS A 39 -4.53 -9.74 -20.26
C LYS A 39 -5.34 -8.74 -19.44
N GLN A 40 -6.32 -9.19 -18.69
CA GLN A 40 -7.15 -8.37 -17.81
C GLN A 40 -6.58 -8.21 -16.39
N GLY A 41 -5.51 -8.93 -16.06
CA GLY A 41 -4.80 -8.88 -14.79
C GLY A 41 -5.01 -10.13 -13.93
N PRO A 42 -4.08 -10.39 -12.98
CA PRO A 42 -4.04 -11.65 -12.21
C PRO A 42 -5.24 -11.86 -11.25
N LEU A 43 -5.98 -10.81 -10.94
CA LEU A 43 -7.17 -10.88 -10.09
C LEU A 43 -8.47 -10.74 -10.88
N HIS A 44 -8.42 -10.90 -12.20
CA HIS A 44 -9.62 -10.88 -13.04
C HIS A 44 -10.62 -11.96 -12.58
N GLY A 45 -11.91 -11.63 -12.59
CA GLY A 45 -12.98 -12.50 -12.12
C GLY A 45 -13.22 -12.45 -10.60
N LEU A 46 -12.33 -11.86 -9.80
CA LEU A 46 -12.55 -11.71 -8.36
C LEU A 46 -13.32 -10.42 -8.05
N ARG A 47 -14.30 -10.53 -7.17
CA ARG A 47 -15.14 -9.41 -6.71
C ARG A 47 -14.78 -8.97 -5.31
N ILE A 48 -14.54 -7.68 -5.13
CA ILE A 48 -14.17 -7.07 -3.85
C ILE A 48 -15.22 -6.04 -3.44
N LEU A 49 -15.76 -6.18 -2.24
CA LEU A 49 -16.59 -5.17 -1.59
C LEU A 49 -15.71 -4.29 -0.71
N ASP A 50 -15.53 -3.04 -1.10
CA ASP A 50 -14.76 -2.04 -0.36
C ASP A 50 -15.69 -1.18 0.49
N LEU A 51 -15.83 -1.52 1.78
CA LEU A 51 -16.57 -0.76 2.78
C LEU A 51 -15.66 0.26 3.49
N SER A 52 -14.41 0.37 3.10
CA SER A 52 -13.44 1.24 3.76
C SER A 52 -13.58 2.71 3.35
N SER A 53 -12.94 3.57 4.11
CA SER A 53 -12.96 5.02 3.87
C SER A 53 -11.59 5.65 4.14
N VAL A 54 -11.42 6.89 3.72
CA VAL A 54 -10.23 7.72 3.85
C VAL A 54 -9.09 7.22 2.98
N VAL A 55 -8.05 6.54 3.49
CA VAL A 55 -6.85 6.20 2.70
C VAL A 55 -6.49 4.71 2.72
N SER A 56 -6.17 4.14 3.89
CA SER A 56 -5.53 2.81 3.97
C SER A 56 -6.33 1.71 3.27
N GLY A 57 -7.61 1.58 3.60
CA GLY A 57 -8.49 0.61 2.94
C GLY A 57 -8.74 0.92 1.46
N PRO A 58 -9.17 2.14 1.10
CA PRO A 58 -9.38 2.49 -0.31
C PRO A 58 -8.14 2.30 -1.18
N MET A 59 -6.94 2.60 -0.68
CA MET A 59 -5.70 2.37 -1.41
C MET A 59 -5.38 0.88 -1.54
N ALA A 60 -5.63 0.06 -0.52
CA ALA A 60 -5.51 -1.40 -0.65
C ALA A 60 -6.44 -1.94 -1.75
N ALA A 61 -7.68 -1.48 -1.77
CA ALA A 61 -8.65 -1.88 -2.78
C ALA A 61 -8.26 -1.43 -4.19
N VAL A 62 -7.66 -0.23 -4.36
CA VAL A 62 -7.21 0.22 -5.69
C VAL A 62 -6.03 -0.60 -6.20
N VAL A 63 -5.11 -1.03 -5.31
CA VAL A 63 -4.02 -1.95 -5.70
C VAL A 63 -4.57 -3.25 -6.29
N LEU A 64 -5.62 -3.80 -5.68
CA LEU A 64 -6.27 -5.01 -6.19
C LEU A 64 -7.08 -4.75 -7.47
N ALA A 65 -7.72 -3.58 -7.58
CA ALA A 65 -8.42 -3.16 -8.80
C ALA A 65 -7.48 -2.97 -9.98
N ASP A 66 -6.29 -2.40 -9.74
CA ASP A 66 -5.24 -2.26 -10.77
C ASP A 66 -4.70 -3.63 -11.25
N GLN A 67 -4.89 -4.67 -10.45
CA GLN A 67 -4.57 -6.07 -10.78
C GLN A 67 -5.74 -6.82 -11.43
N GLY A 68 -6.84 -6.13 -11.78
CA GLY A 68 -7.96 -6.67 -12.53
C GLY A 68 -9.18 -7.09 -11.71
N ALA A 69 -9.19 -6.94 -10.38
CA ALA A 69 -10.35 -7.25 -9.57
C ALA A 69 -11.53 -6.30 -9.84
N ASP A 70 -12.77 -6.83 -9.81
CA ASP A 70 -14.01 -6.04 -9.85
C ASP A 70 -14.30 -5.46 -8.46
N VAL A 71 -13.92 -4.20 -8.23
CA VAL A 71 -14.08 -3.55 -6.93
C VAL A 71 -15.34 -2.68 -6.89
N ILE A 72 -16.20 -2.97 -5.91
CA ILE A 72 -17.41 -2.20 -5.62
C ILE A 72 -17.21 -1.45 -4.29
N LYS A 73 -17.06 -0.12 -4.38
CA LYS A 73 -16.96 0.73 -3.19
C LYS A 73 -18.35 1.05 -2.66
N VAL A 74 -18.59 0.71 -1.41
CA VAL A 74 -19.82 1.05 -0.68
C VAL A 74 -19.60 2.34 0.10
N GLU A 75 -20.39 3.36 -0.21
CA GLU A 75 -20.29 4.69 0.39
C GLU A 75 -21.58 5.09 1.09
N PRO A 76 -21.56 5.93 2.14
CA PRO A 76 -22.76 6.48 2.71
C PRO A 76 -23.48 7.40 1.69
N PRO A 77 -24.82 7.43 1.68
CA PRO A 77 -25.56 8.36 0.84
C PRO A 77 -25.22 9.83 1.11
N GLY A 78 -25.39 10.68 0.13
CA GLY A 78 -25.14 12.11 0.19
C GLY A 78 -23.69 12.45 -0.16
N TRP A 79 -22.86 12.77 0.82
CA TRP A 79 -21.49 13.21 0.58
C TRP A 79 -20.52 12.09 0.15
N GLY A 80 -20.84 10.83 0.48
CA GLY A 80 -19.95 9.70 0.22
C GLY A 80 -18.79 9.60 1.21
N ASP A 81 -17.65 9.11 0.75
CA ASP A 81 -16.40 9.06 1.53
C ASP A 81 -15.88 10.48 1.81
N GLY A 82 -15.48 10.74 3.05
CA GLY A 82 -14.97 12.06 3.47
C GLY A 82 -13.76 12.54 2.67
N ILE A 83 -12.96 11.61 2.09
CA ILE A 83 -11.80 11.94 1.26
C ILE A 83 -12.20 12.68 -0.04
N ARG A 84 -13.48 12.63 -0.45
CA ARG A 84 -13.99 13.37 -1.62
C ARG A 84 -13.84 14.89 -1.48
N GLY A 85 -13.76 15.39 -0.24
CA GLY A 85 -13.59 16.82 0.06
C GLY A 85 -12.14 17.23 0.38
N LEU A 86 -11.18 16.33 0.29
CA LEU A 86 -9.79 16.61 0.71
C LEU A 86 -8.88 16.92 -0.49
N GLY A 87 -8.02 17.93 -0.29
CA GLY A 87 -6.94 18.28 -1.22
C GLY A 87 -7.41 19.07 -2.44
N ALA A 88 -6.53 19.14 -3.46
CA ALA A 88 -6.85 19.81 -4.71
C ALA A 88 -8.02 19.13 -5.43
N SER A 89 -8.90 19.93 -6.02
CA SER A 89 -10.09 19.40 -6.70
C SER A 89 -10.40 20.18 -7.99
N ARG A 90 -11.03 19.49 -8.94
CA ARG A 90 -11.57 20.07 -10.18
C ARG A 90 -12.94 19.50 -10.45
N ASN A 91 -13.93 20.36 -10.72
CA ASN A 91 -15.33 19.96 -11.00
C ASN A 91 -15.94 19.01 -9.96
N GLY A 92 -15.62 19.19 -8.66
CA GLY A 92 -16.08 18.35 -7.57
C GLY A 92 -15.39 16.99 -7.47
N LEU A 93 -14.32 16.75 -8.24
CA LEU A 93 -13.45 15.57 -8.13
C LEU A 93 -12.19 15.94 -7.36
N SER A 94 -12.00 15.36 -6.19
CA SER A 94 -10.76 15.48 -5.42
C SER A 94 -9.66 14.63 -6.05
N ALA A 95 -8.46 15.18 -6.18
CA ALA A 95 -7.31 14.48 -6.76
C ALA A 95 -6.94 13.22 -5.96
N ILE A 96 -6.91 13.30 -4.63
CA ILE A 96 -6.62 12.12 -3.80
C ILE A 96 -7.72 11.06 -3.94
N TYR A 97 -9.00 11.46 -4.00
CA TYR A 97 -10.09 10.51 -4.22
C TYR A 97 -9.93 9.79 -5.56
N ALA A 98 -9.64 10.52 -6.64
CA ALA A 98 -9.44 9.94 -7.97
C ALA A 98 -8.28 8.92 -7.97
N MET A 99 -7.17 9.24 -7.28
CA MET A 99 -5.99 8.37 -7.25
C MET A 99 -6.20 7.07 -6.49
N ILE A 100 -6.90 7.10 -5.35
CA ILE A 100 -7.07 5.92 -4.49
C ILE A 100 -8.41 5.20 -4.68
N ASN A 101 -9.24 5.65 -5.63
CA ASN A 101 -10.51 4.99 -5.97
C ASN A 101 -10.70 4.78 -7.49
N ARG A 102 -9.63 4.94 -8.30
CA ARG A 102 -9.68 4.55 -9.72
C ARG A 102 -10.01 3.06 -9.88
N ASN A 103 -10.53 2.69 -11.03
CA ASN A 103 -10.90 1.31 -11.36
C ASN A 103 -11.96 0.68 -10.43
N LYS A 104 -12.68 1.51 -9.64
CA LYS A 104 -13.77 1.05 -8.78
C LYS A 104 -15.12 1.49 -9.32
N ARG A 105 -16.12 0.65 -9.18
CA ARG A 105 -17.53 1.05 -9.21
C ARG A 105 -17.94 1.54 -7.82
N SER A 106 -18.90 2.46 -7.74
CA SER A 106 -19.39 2.97 -6.45
C SER A 106 -20.90 2.77 -6.33
N ILE A 107 -21.34 2.42 -5.12
CA ILE A 107 -22.74 2.32 -4.73
C ILE A 107 -22.96 3.03 -3.40
N ALA A 108 -24.06 3.81 -3.31
CA ALA A 108 -24.43 4.48 -2.08
C ALA A 108 -25.40 3.59 -1.26
N ILE A 109 -24.98 3.18 -0.06
CA ILE A 109 -25.78 2.34 0.84
C ILE A 109 -25.76 2.95 2.25
N ASN A 110 -26.94 3.14 2.84
CA ASN A 110 -27.06 3.57 4.23
C ASN A 110 -26.94 2.39 5.21
N LEU A 111 -25.73 2.13 5.70
CA LEU A 111 -25.47 1.05 6.67
C LEU A 111 -26.14 1.27 8.05
N LYS A 112 -26.69 2.46 8.32
CA LYS A 112 -27.48 2.70 9.55
C LYS A 112 -28.91 2.16 9.43
N HIS A 113 -29.37 1.87 8.22
CA HIS A 113 -30.70 1.34 7.95
C HIS A 113 -30.65 -0.19 7.79
N PRO A 114 -31.59 -0.96 8.39
CA PRO A 114 -31.59 -2.42 8.28
C PRO A 114 -31.59 -2.95 6.83
N GLU A 115 -32.32 -2.30 5.92
CA GLU A 115 -32.34 -2.67 4.50
C GLU A 115 -30.96 -2.47 3.84
N GLY A 116 -30.22 -1.42 4.24
CA GLY A 116 -28.86 -1.20 3.75
C GLY A 116 -27.87 -2.28 4.22
N GLN A 117 -28.03 -2.74 5.46
CA GLN A 117 -27.25 -3.87 5.99
C GLN A 117 -27.60 -5.16 5.23
N GLU A 118 -28.88 -5.38 4.94
CA GLU A 118 -29.32 -6.54 4.16
C GLU A 118 -28.77 -6.53 2.73
N LEU A 119 -28.76 -5.37 2.06
CA LEU A 119 -28.14 -5.25 0.73
C LEU A 119 -26.65 -5.64 0.74
N VAL A 120 -25.90 -5.25 1.78
CA VAL A 120 -24.49 -5.66 1.90
C VAL A 120 -24.38 -7.17 2.12
N ARG A 121 -25.25 -7.79 2.94
CA ARG A 121 -25.28 -9.27 3.11
C ARG A 121 -25.57 -9.99 1.80
N GLN A 122 -26.47 -9.46 0.97
CA GLN A 122 -26.72 -10.01 -0.37
C GLN A 122 -25.51 -9.87 -1.30
N LEU A 123 -24.85 -8.71 -1.32
CA LEU A 123 -23.63 -8.52 -2.11
C LEU A 123 -22.48 -9.44 -1.68
N VAL A 124 -22.40 -9.80 -0.40
CA VAL A 124 -21.39 -10.71 0.15
C VAL A 124 -21.55 -12.13 -0.36
N GLN A 125 -22.75 -12.58 -0.74
CA GLN A 125 -22.98 -13.93 -1.24
C GLN A 125 -22.09 -14.27 -2.44
N ASP A 126 -21.85 -13.27 -3.32
CA ASP A 126 -21.08 -13.40 -4.55
C ASP A 126 -19.71 -12.67 -4.47
N ALA A 127 -19.30 -12.21 -3.29
CA ALA A 127 -18.05 -11.50 -3.11
C ALA A 127 -16.92 -12.45 -2.72
N ASP A 128 -15.75 -12.25 -3.30
CA ASP A 128 -14.53 -12.95 -2.92
C ASP A 128 -13.86 -12.32 -1.70
N VAL A 129 -13.92 -11.00 -1.62
CA VAL A 129 -13.30 -10.21 -0.56
C VAL A 129 -14.27 -9.16 -0.03
N LEU A 130 -14.30 -8.96 1.28
CA LEU A 130 -14.82 -7.75 1.91
C LEU A 130 -13.69 -7.07 2.65
N LEU A 131 -13.45 -5.80 2.31
CA LEU A 131 -12.45 -4.94 2.95
C LEU A 131 -13.12 -3.83 3.74
N GLN A 132 -12.68 -3.61 4.98
CA GLN A 132 -13.21 -2.55 5.84
C GLN A 132 -12.12 -1.95 6.75
N ASN A 133 -12.30 -0.68 7.16
CA ASN A 133 -11.42 -0.03 8.13
C ASN A 133 -12.21 0.72 9.22
N TYR A 134 -13.33 0.15 9.63
CA TYR A 134 -14.09 0.63 10.80
C TYR A 134 -13.38 0.26 12.10
N ARG A 135 -13.62 1.05 13.15
CA ARG A 135 -13.13 0.73 14.49
C ARG A 135 -13.67 -0.62 14.95
N PRO A 136 -12.90 -1.36 15.80
CA PRO A 136 -13.34 -2.62 16.37
C PRO A 136 -14.75 -2.56 16.93
N GLY A 137 -15.54 -3.61 16.74
CA GLY A 137 -16.93 -3.71 17.21
C GLY A 137 -17.97 -2.91 16.42
N LYS A 138 -17.58 -2.01 15.50
CA LYS A 138 -18.53 -1.19 14.75
C LYS A 138 -19.38 -2.01 13.79
N LEU A 139 -18.77 -2.84 12.96
CA LEU A 139 -19.48 -3.69 12.01
C LEU A 139 -20.22 -4.83 12.68
N GLN A 140 -19.75 -5.31 13.84
CA GLN A 140 -20.48 -6.29 14.64
C GLN A 140 -21.87 -5.78 15.06
N LYS A 141 -21.96 -4.51 15.47
CA LYS A 141 -23.26 -3.85 15.81
C LYS A 141 -24.21 -3.74 14.62
N LEU A 142 -23.69 -3.86 13.39
CA LEU A 142 -24.46 -3.82 12.15
C LEU A 142 -24.73 -5.22 11.57
N GLY A 143 -24.26 -6.29 12.21
CA GLY A 143 -24.34 -7.66 11.68
C GLY A 143 -23.55 -7.85 10.38
N LEU A 144 -22.41 -7.15 10.26
CA LEU A 144 -21.49 -7.16 9.11
C LEU A 144 -20.07 -7.55 9.54
N ASP A 145 -19.90 -8.18 10.68
CA ASP A 145 -18.65 -8.74 11.18
C ASP A 145 -18.28 -10.05 10.46
N TYR A 146 -17.03 -10.48 10.64
CA TYR A 146 -16.51 -11.67 9.99
C TYR A 146 -17.34 -12.92 10.30
N ALA A 147 -17.70 -13.15 11.57
CA ALA A 147 -18.42 -14.37 11.94
C ALA A 147 -19.80 -14.46 11.28
N THR A 148 -20.52 -13.32 11.25
CA THR A 148 -21.82 -13.20 10.60
C THR A 148 -21.72 -13.40 9.09
N LEU A 149 -20.76 -12.76 8.43
CA LEU A 149 -20.64 -12.83 6.97
C LEU A 149 -20.02 -14.14 6.48
N LYS A 150 -19.14 -14.77 7.26
CA LYS A 150 -18.63 -16.12 6.98
C LYS A 150 -19.73 -17.17 6.99
N ALA A 151 -20.77 -17.01 7.83
CA ALA A 151 -21.91 -17.92 7.82
C ALA A 151 -22.74 -17.81 6.53
N ILE A 152 -22.72 -16.64 5.88
CA ILE A 152 -23.38 -16.40 4.58
C ILE A 152 -22.51 -16.90 3.44
N ASN A 153 -21.21 -16.57 3.45
CA ASN A 153 -20.24 -16.97 2.44
C ASN A 153 -18.99 -17.56 3.11
N PRO A 154 -18.90 -18.91 3.25
CA PRO A 154 -17.74 -19.56 3.86
C PRO A 154 -16.42 -19.38 3.11
N GLN A 155 -16.46 -18.92 1.85
CA GLN A 155 -15.30 -18.68 1.01
C GLN A 155 -14.83 -17.21 1.07
N LEU A 156 -15.53 -16.35 1.81
CA LEU A 156 -15.20 -14.93 1.92
C LEU A 156 -13.84 -14.71 2.59
N VAL A 157 -12.96 -13.97 1.93
CA VAL A 157 -11.80 -13.33 2.57
C VAL A 157 -12.28 -12.01 3.16
N TYR A 158 -12.25 -11.91 4.49
CA TYR A 158 -12.67 -10.70 5.19
C TYR A 158 -11.43 -9.96 5.69
N ALA A 159 -11.17 -8.76 5.19
CA ALA A 159 -10.02 -7.96 5.57
C ALA A 159 -10.42 -6.78 6.47
N SER A 160 -9.81 -6.72 7.64
CA SER A 160 -10.01 -5.65 8.63
C SER A 160 -8.74 -4.85 8.81
N ILE A 161 -8.82 -3.54 8.63
CA ILE A 161 -7.74 -2.59 8.96
C ILE A 161 -8.23 -1.73 10.13
N ASN A 162 -7.45 -1.65 11.19
CA ASN A 162 -7.70 -0.71 12.29
C ASN A 162 -6.44 0.08 12.64
N GLY A 163 -6.54 1.04 13.56
CA GLY A 163 -5.40 1.89 13.91
C GLY A 163 -4.40 1.22 14.85
N MET A 164 -4.89 0.68 15.96
CA MET A 164 -4.07 0.30 17.11
C MET A 164 -4.09 -1.21 17.44
N GLY A 165 -4.76 -2.02 16.63
CA GLY A 165 -5.04 -3.41 16.97
C GLY A 165 -6.40 -3.57 17.69
N GLU A 166 -6.77 -4.82 17.95
CA GLU A 166 -8.06 -5.14 18.59
C GLU A 166 -7.93 -5.24 20.12
N VAL A 167 -6.71 -5.29 20.63
CA VAL A 167 -6.41 -5.46 22.06
C VAL A 167 -5.44 -4.38 22.56
N GLY A 168 -5.37 -4.20 23.85
CA GLY A 168 -4.48 -3.25 24.49
C GLY A 168 -5.12 -1.89 24.80
N PRO A 169 -4.37 -1.00 25.48
CA PRO A 169 -4.93 0.23 26.05
C PRO A 169 -5.37 1.25 25.01
N TYR A 170 -4.91 1.14 23.77
CA TYR A 170 -5.20 2.08 22.68
C TYR A 170 -6.20 1.55 21.63
N ALA A 171 -6.73 0.34 21.79
CA ALA A 171 -7.58 -0.32 20.78
C ALA A 171 -8.76 0.53 20.31
N GLU A 172 -9.36 1.32 21.21
CA GLU A 172 -10.50 2.18 20.89
C GLU A 172 -10.13 3.62 20.48
N HIS A 173 -8.83 3.97 20.47
CA HIS A 173 -8.40 5.33 20.18
C HIS A 173 -8.67 5.68 18.70
N LYS A 174 -9.06 6.94 18.49
CA LYS A 174 -9.20 7.50 17.15
C LYS A 174 -7.82 7.67 16.53
N THR A 175 -7.61 7.09 15.37
CA THR A 175 -6.30 7.00 14.74
C THR A 175 -6.32 7.55 13.33
N TYR A 176 -5.27 8.27 13.00
CA TYR A 176 -4.88 8.70 11.66
C TYR A 176 -3.38 8.53 11.52
N ASP A 177 -2.85 8.64 10.31
CA ASP A 177 -1.44 8.47 9.97
C ASP A 177 -0.49 9.21 10.94
N TYR A 178 -0.74 10.48 11.22
CA TYR A 178 0.12 11.30 12.10
C TYR A 178 0.17 10.78 13.55
N VAL A 179 -0.86 10.10 14.02
CA VAL A 179 -0.86 9.46 15.34
C VAL A 179 0.05 8.24 15.33
N ILE A 180 0.03 7.47 14.24
CA ILE A 180 0.93 6.33 14.06
C ILE A 180 2.38 6.79 13.91
N GLN A 181 2.62 7.86 13.15
CA GLN A 181 3.98 8.43 13.08
C GLN A 181 4.51 8.80 14.48
N ALA A 182 3.67 9.39 15.32
CA ALA A 182 4.07 9.75 16.69
C ALA A 182 4.41 8.53 17.58
N LEU A 183 3.78 7.37 17.33
CA LEU A 183 3.95 6.16 18.14
C LEU A 183 5.01 5.19 17.61
N SER A 184 5.49 5.38 16.39
CA SER A 184 6.31 4.41 15.65
C SER A 184 7.82 4.64 15.74
N GLY A 185 8.26 5.69 16.44
CA GLY A 185 9.68 6.08 16.53
C GLY A 185 10.20 6.89 15.35
N VAL A 186 9.43 7.03 14.24
CA VAL A 186 9.90 7.73 13.04
C VAL A 186 10.17 9.22 13.29
N LEU A 187 9.45 9.87 14.22
CA LEU A 187 9.69 11.28 14.56
C LEU A 187 11.04 11.48 15.26
N ASP A 188 11.45 10.53 16.08
CA ASP A 188 12.73 10.55 16.77
C ASP A 188 13.89 10.46 15.77
N VAL A 189 13.87 9.47 14.89
CA VAL A 189 14.89 9.33 13.84
C VAL A 189 14.88 10.52 12.87
N GLN A 190 13.70 11.04 12.52
CA GLN A 190 13.59 12.21 11.65
C GLN A 190 14.19 13.50 12.27
N ALA A 191 14.28 13.55 13.60
CA ALA A 191 14.95 14.62 14.35
C ALA A 191 16.45 14.38 14.56
N GLY A 192 17.01 13.29 14.03
CA GLY A 192 18.42 12.94 14.15
C GLY A 192 18.71 11.77 15.09
N GLY A 193 17.70 11.13 15.67
CA GLY A 193 17.84 9.92 16.49
C GLY A 193 18.87 10.10 17.61
N ALA A 194 19.81 9.16 17.71
CA ALA A 194 20.88 9.18 18.71
C ALA A 194 21.86 10.37 18.54
N ASN A 195 21.92 10.96 17.36
CA ASN A 195 22.78 12.10 17.01
C ASN A 195 22.04 13.45 17.06
N ALA A 196 20.78 13.47 17.51
CA ALA A 196 20.00 14.68 17.60
C ALA A 196 20.70 15.73 18.49
N ALA A 197 20.83 16.95 17.99
CA ALA A 197 21.31 18.06 18.81
C ALA A 197 20.33 18.36 19.94
N GLU A 198 20.83 18.83 21.09
CA GLU A 198 19.98 19.20 22.21
C GLU A 198 18.96 20.28 21.75
N GLY A 199 17.67 19.99 21.96
CA GLY A 199 16.57 20.87 21.55
C GLY A 199 16.16 20.78 20.08
N GLN A 200 16.67 19.82 19.32
CA GLN A 200 16.20 19.57 17.95
C GLN A 200 14.70 19.23 17.94
N PRO A 201 13.87 19.94 17.19
CA PRO A 201 12.44 19.68 17.18
C PRO A 201 12.12 18.35 16.49
N LEU A 202 11.23 17.56 17.10
CA LEU A 202 10.66 16.37 16.46
C LEU A 202 9.95 16.78 15.15
N GLN A 203 10.17 16.03 14.08
CA GLN A 203 9.61 16.32 12.77
C GLN A 203 8.81 15.13 12.24
N MET A 204 7.65 15.43 11.68
CA MET A 204 6.85 14.44 10.94
C MET A 204 7.37 14.28 9.52
N VAL A 205 7.32 13.06 9.01
CA VAL A 205 7.40 12.84 7.55
C VAL A 205 6.16 13.49 6.92
N ARG A 206 6.39 14.46 6.01
CA ARG A 206 5.34 15.31 5.43
C ARG A 206 4.56 14.62 4.31
N THR A 207 4.20 13.37 4.53
CA THR A 207 3.31 12.59 3.66
C THR A 207 2.48 11.62 4.51
N ILE A 208 1.41 11.12 3.98
CA ILE A 208 0.65 10.02 4.57
C ILE A 208 1.48 8.76 4.36
N LEU A 209 2.23 8.34 5.37
CA LEU A 209 3.23 7.26 5.29
C LEU A 209 2.60 5.91 5.61
N TYR A 210 2.11 5.77 6.84
CA TYR A 210 1.64 4.47 7.35
C TYR A 210 0.29 4.03 6.82
N ASP A 211 -0.58 4.95 6.45
CA ASP A 211 -1.78 4.60 5.67
C ASP A 211 -1.42 3.88 4.36
N LYS A 212 -0.41 4.40 3.63
CA LYS A 212 0.02 3.82 2.35
C LYS A 212 0.71 2.47 2.53
N ILE A 213 1.60 2.35 3.54
CA ILE A 213 2.28 1.09 3.86
C ILE A 213 1.26 0.04 4.29
N THR A 214 0.33 0.40 5.17
CA THR A 214 -0.76 -0.49 5.61
C THR A 214 -1.62 -0.94 4.43
N ALA A 215 -1.89 -0.06 3.47
CA ALA A 215 -2.64 -0.42 2.27
C ALA A 215 -1.92 -1.49 1.43
N LEU A 216 -0.62 -1.34 1.21
CA LEU A 216 0.18 -2.33 0.47
C LEU A 216 0.26 -3.66 1.23
N THR A 217 0.46 -3.62 2.55
CA THR A 217 0.46 -4.81 3.41
C THR A 217 -0.89 -5.51 3.40
N ALA A 218 -2.00 -4.75 3.42
CA ALA A 218 -3.35 -5.31 3.33
C ALA A 218 -3.61 -5.97 1.98
N ALA A 219 -3.22 -5.34 0.87
CA ALA A 219 -3.34 -5.94 -0.45
C ALA A 219 -2.54 -7.24 -0.56
N GLN A 220 -1.32 -7.28 -0.04
CA GLN A 220 -0.49 -8.49 0.03
C GLN A 220 -1.16 -9.59 0.89
N GLY A 221 -1.66 -9.25 2.07
CA GLY A 221 -2.36 -10.19 2.95
C GLY A 221 -3.65 -10.76 2.33
N ILE A 222 -4.43 -9.93 1.64
CA ILE A 222 -5.62 -10.35 0.91
C ILE A 222 -5.23 -11.32 -0.22
N THR A 223 -4.21 -11.00 -1.01
CA THR A 223 -3.73 -11.87 -2.10
C THR A 223 -3.24 -13.21 -1.56
N ALA A 224 -2.51 -13.23 -0.43
CA ALA A 224 -2.08 -14.46 0.23
C ALA A 224 -3.27 -15.32 0.71
N ALA A 225 -4.31 -14.68 1.27
CA ALA A 225 -5.53 -15.38 1.69
C ALA A 225 -6.32 -15.93 0.50
N LEU A 226 -6.39 -15.20 -0.61
CA LEU A 226 -7.00 -15.69 -1.86
C LEU A 226 -6.23 -16.88 -2.44
N LEU A 227 -4.90 -16.85 -2.41
CA LEU A 227 -4.08 -18.00 -2.81
C LEU A 227 -4.28 -19.21 -1.89
N ALA A 228 -4.34 -19.00 -0.58
CA ALA A 228 -4.64 -20.07 0.38
C ALA A 228 -6.05 -20.68 0.13
N ARG A 229 -7.03 -19.83 -0.15
CA ARG A 229 -8.40 -20.24 -0.52
C ARG A 229 -8.38 -21.09 -1.80
N ALA A 230 -7.65 -20.66 -2.83
CA ALA A 230 -7.53 -21.43 -4.08
C ALA A 230 -6.87 -22.80 -3.87
N ARG A 231 -6.10 -22.98 -2.78
CA ARG A 231 -5.52 -24.26 -2.35
C ARG A 231 -6.41 -25.03 -1.37
N GLY A 232 -7.67 -24.65 -1.20
CA GLY A 232 -8.65 -25.38 -0.39
C GLY A 232 -8.77 -24.95 1.08
N ALA A 233 -8.10 -23.87 1.51
CA ALA A 233 -8.17 -23.41 2.91
C ALA A 233 -9.52 -22.73 3.27
N GLY A 234 -10.37 -22.41 2.28
CA GLY A 234 -11.59 -21.65 2.49
C GLY A 234 -11.35 -20.17 2.77
N GLY A 235 -12.43 -19.45 3.12
CA GLY A 235 -12.36 -18.03 3.46
C GLY A 235 -11.61 -17.77 4.77
N GLN A 236 -10.95 -16.62 4.88
CA GLN A 236 -10.10 -16.26 6.01
C GLN A 236 -10.37 -14.83 6.49
N HIS A 237 -10.06 -14.55 7.76
CA HIS A 237 -10.02 -13.21 8.29
C HIS A 237 -8.59 -12.67 8.29
N VAL A 238 -8.33 -11.68 7.46
CA VAL A 238 -7.07 -10.93 7.41
C VAL A 238 -7.21 -9.71 8.32
N GLN A 239 -6.47 -9.68 9.41
CA GLN A 239 -6.50 -8.59 10.40
C GLN A 239 -5.18 -7.85 10.39
N LEU A 240 -5.24 -6.52 10.26
CA LEU A 240 -4.08 -5.63 10.29
C LEU A 240 -4.34 -4.43 11.16
N SER A 241 -3.31 -3.97 11.87
CA SER A 241 -3.32 -2.64 12.46
C SER A 241 -2.26 -1.74 11.79
N MET A 242 -2.54 -0.45 11.75
CA MET A 242 -1.56 0.52 11.25
C MET A 242 -0.33 0.57 12.15
N LEU A 243 -0.52 0.44 13.48
CA LEU A 243 0.59 0.45 14.42
C LEU A 243 1.51 -0.77 14.25
N ASP A 244 0.95 -1.99 14.17
CA ASP A 244 1.76 -3.19 13.97
C ASP A 244 2.50 -3.13 12.63
N THR A 245 1.84 -2.65 11.59
CA THR A 245 2.45 -2.45 10.27
C THR A 245 3.59 -1.44 10.33
N ALA A 246 3.41 -0.33 11.04
CA ALA A 246 4.45 0.69 11.20
C ALA A 246 5.66 0.14 11.98
N VAL A 247 5.42 -0.56 13.09
CA VAL A 247 6.48 -1.17 13.89
C VAL A 247 7.24 -2.23 13.07
N TYR A 248 6.51 -3.10 12.35
CA TYR A 248 7.15 -4.10 11.48
C TYR A 248 8.00 -3.46 10.38
N PHE A 249 7.48 -2.40 9.73
CA PHE A 249 8.18 -1.70 8.66
C PHE A 249 9.44 -0.99 9.15
N ASN A 250 9.37 -0.37 10.33
CA ASN A 250 10.48 0.39 10.90
C ASN A 250 11.55 -0.50 11.54
N TRP A 251 11.23 -1.73 11.94
CA TRP A 251 12.08 -2.54 12.79
C TRP A 251 13.47 -2.83 12.21
N PRO A 252 13.63 -3.14 10.92
CA PRO A 252 14.92 -3.58 10.38
C PRO A 252 16.07 -2.60 10.57
N ASP A 253 15.80 -1.30 10.50
CA ASP A 253 16.81 -0.23 10.57
C ASP A 253 16.60 0.69 11.79
N LEU A 254 15.42 1.24 12.01
CA LEU A 254 15.19 2.12 13.15
C LEU A 254 15.42 1.44 14.51
N MET A 255 15.19 0.13 14.59
CA MET A 255 15.18 -0.60 15.85
C MET A 255 16.35 -1.58 15.99
N TRP A 256 17.32 -1.57 15.11
CA TRP A 256 18.45 -2.52 15.16
C TRP A 256 19.23 -2.49 16.47
N ASN A 257 19.45 -1.30 17.07
CA ASN A 257 20.11 -1.14 18.36
C ASN A 257 19.29 -1.68 19.56
N TYR A 258 18.00 -1.95 19.34
CA TYR A 258 17.06 -2.46 20.35
C TYR A 258 16.63 -3.91 20.09
N SER A 259 17.16 -4.54 19.03
CA SER A 259 16.77 -5.89 18.61
C SER A 259 17.40 -7.00 19.45
N PHE A 260 18.55 -6.73 20.07
CA PHE A 260 19.25 -7.69 20.94
C PHE A 260 19.01 -7.37 22.42
N LYS A 261 18.72 -8.40 23.21
CA LYS A 261 18.58 -8.31 24.67
C LYS A 261 19.85 -8.84 25.33
N GLY A 262 20.27 -8.17 26.43
CA GLY A 262 21.45 -8.58 27.24
C GLY A 262 22.72 -7.82 26.90
N GLN A 263 23.86 -8.28 27.43
CA GLN A 263 25.16 -7.63 27.28
C GLN A 263 25.86 -8.11 25.99
N GLY A 264 26.73 -7.25 25.43
CA GLY A 264 27.61 -7.61 24.31
C GLY A 264 27.09 -7.26 22.91
N ALA A 265 25.93 -6.60 22.79
CA ALA A 265 25.51 -6.03 21.52
C ALA A 265 26.46 -4.89 21.09
N GLN A 266 26.94 -4.92 19.86
CA GLN A 266 27.62 -3.78 19.26
C GLN A 266 26.58 -2.83 18.70
N LEU A 267 26.57 -1.59 19.17
CA LEU A 267 25.65 -0.56 18.69
C LEU A 267 26.24 0.10 17.44
N ALA A 268 25.36 0.55 16.52
CA ALA A 268 25.70 1.30 15.33
C ALA A 268 25.01 2.67 15.33
N GLY A 269 25.46 3.60 14.50
CA GLY A 269 24.74 4.83 14.19
C GLY A 269 23.45 4.53 13.41
N ASP A 270 22.61 5.53 13.21
CA ASP A 270 21.40 5.38 12.39
C ASP A 270 21.77 5.21 10.91
N LEU A 271 21.00 4.42 10.16
CA LEU A 271 21.25 4.22 8.73
C LEU A 271 21.21 5.54 7.94
N ALA A 272 20.36 6.47 8.38
CA ALA A 272 20.26 7.80 7.79
C ALA A 272 21.57 8.62 7.85
N ASP A 273 22.48 8.29 8.79
CA ASP A 273 23.75 9.02 8.98
C ASP A 273 24.82 8.65 7.94
N VAL A 274 24.58 7.58 7.13
CA VAL A 274 25.55 7.16 6.10
C VAL A 274 25.45 7.98 4.80
N CYS A 275 24.43 8.82 4.66
CA CYS A 275 24.25 9.71 3.52
C CYS A 275 23.80 11.10 3.98
N GLU A 276 24.04 12.09 3.14
CA GLU A 276 23.68 13.47 3.42
C GLU A 276 23.04 14.16 2.21
N VAL A 277 22.27 15.20 2.51
CA VAL A 277 21.78 16.14 1.50
C VAL A 277 22.81 17.26 1.42
N SER A 278 23.48 17.38 0.28
CA SER A 278 24.51 18.39 0.05
C SER A 278 24.03 19.42 -0.97
N GLU A 279 24.12 20.73 -0.61
CA GLU A 279 23.78 21.83 -1.52
C GLU A 279 24.82 21.95 -2.64
N THR A 280 24.37 22.23 -3.85
CA THR A 280 25.17 22.60 -5.01
C THR A 280 24.94 24.06 -5.37
N SER A 281 25.61 24.60 -6.40
CA SER A 281 25.44 25.98 -6.81
C SER A 281 24.01 26.31 -7.29
N ASP A 282 23.26 25.34 -7.79
CA ASP A 282 21.94 25.49 -8.42
C ASP A 282 20.87 24.53 -7.89
N GLY A 283 21.19 23.67 -6.89
CA GLY A 283 20.26 22.71 -6.34
C GLY A 283 20.81 21.96 -5.15
N ALA A 284 20.59 20.63 -5.14
CA ALA A 284 21.12 19.71 -4.12
C ALA A 284 21.20 18.28 -4.65
N ILE A 285 22.06 17.50 -4.02
CA ILE A 285 22.20 16.06 -4.24
C ILE A 285 22.04 15.29 -2.93
N VAL A 286 21.79 14.00 -3.02
CA VAL A 286 21.95 13.03 -1.93
C VAL A 286 23.04 12.04 -2.33
N SER A 287 24.03 11.87 -1.46
CA SER A 287 25.11 10.87 -1.62
C SER A 287 25.67 10.48 -0.25
N SER A 288 26.64 9.56 -0.19
CA SER A 288 27.49 9.40 0.97
C SER A 288 28.32 10.68 1.21
N TYR A 289 28.82 10.85 2.45
CA TYR A 289 29.65 12.01 2.78
C TYR A 289 30.86 12.13 1.84
N LEU A 290 31.01 13.27 1.16
CA LEU A 290 32.00 13.47 0.11
C LEU A 290 33.30 14.16 0.61
N GLY A 291 33.25 14.87 1.73
CA GLY A 291 34.41 15.59 2.30
C GLY A 291 34.89 16.82 1.49
N VAL A 292 34.05 17.31 0.57
CA VAL A 292 34.34 18.46 -0.28
C VAL A 292 33.19 19.48 -0.22
N ASP A 293 33.49 20.75 -0.54
CA ASP A 293 32.44 21.77 -0.68
C ASP A 293 31.72 21.59 -2.02
N THR A 294 30.52 21.02 -1.98
CA THR A 294 29.72 20.72 -3.17
C THR A 294 29.12 21.95 -3.82
N ARG A 295 29.03 23.10 -3.11
CA ARG A 295 28.46 24.36 -3.62
C ARG A 295 29.25 25.00 -4.75
N GLN A 296 30.46 24.54 -5.00
CA GLN A 296 31.29 25.00 -6.13
C GLN A 296 30.97 24.27 -7.45
N TYR A 297 30.09 23.25 -7.44
CA TYR A 297 29.69 22.48 -8.61
C TYR A 297 28.24 22.77 -8.96
N GLU A 298 27.90 22.73 -10.25
CA GLU A 298 26.51 22.59 -10.70
C GLU A 298 26.01 21.15 -10.42
N THR A 299 24.72 21.01 -10.16
CA THR A 299 24.10 19.71 -9.76
C THR A 299 24.40 18.61 -10.76
N GLU A 300 24.12 18.83 -12.05
CA GLU A 300 24.31 17.80 -13.08
C GLU A 300 25.80 17.46 -13.26
N GLN A 301 26.68 18.45 -13.24
CA GLN A 301 28.13 18.23 -13.32
C GLN A 301 28.63 17.35 -12.17
N LEU A 302 28.15 17.57 -10.94
CA LEU A 302 28.55 16.78 -9.79
C LEU A 302 27.95 15.38 -9.84
N VAL A 303 26.71 15.25 -10.28
CA VAL A 303 26.05 13.93 -10.48
C VAL A 303 26.83 13.10 -11.49
N ASP A 304 27.17 13.65 -12.65
CA ASP A 304 27.95 12.92 -13.68
C ASP A 304 29.32 12.50 -13.15
N LEU A 305 30.04 13.40 -12.46
CA LEU A 305 31.34 13.10 -11.86
C LEU A 305 31.25 11.97 -10.83
N LEU A 306 30.20 11.95 -10.00
CA LEU A 306 30.04 10.89 -8.99
C LEU A 306 29.65 9.55 -9.63
N ILE A 307 28.80 9.56 -10.66
CA ILE A 307 28.45 8.36 -11.43
C ILE A 307 29.67 7.75 -12.12
N GLU A 308 30.52 8.57 -12.77
CA GLU A 308 31.77 8.13 -13.40
C GLU A 308 32.73 7.47 -12.39
N ASN A 309 32.64 7.84 -11.12
CA ASN A 309 33.44 7.27 -10.03
C ASN A 309 32.71 6.16 -9.26
N GLU A 310 31.59 5.64 -9.79
CA GLU A 310 30.77 4.57 -9.18
C GLU A 310 30.23 4.92 -7.77
N ILE A 311 30.10 6.21 -7.46
CA ILE A 311 29.53 6.71 -6.20
C ILE A 311 28.02 6.86 -6.37
N PRO A 312 27.19 6.18 -5.54
CA PRO A 312 25.75 6.35 -5.58
C PRO A 312 25.35 7.79 -5.28
N VAL A 313 24.60 8.39 -6.18
CA VAL A 313 24.15 9.78 -6.07
C VAL A 313 22.76 9.95 -6.69
N GLY A 314 21.97 10.87 -6.13
CA GLY A 314 20.72 11.30 -6.71
C GLY A 314 20.58 12.81 -6.61
N ARG A 315 20.16 13.48 -7.70
CA ARG A 315 19.72 14.88 -7.61
C ARG A 315 18.46 14.98 -6.77
N VAL A 316 18.30 16.03 -6.01
CA VAL A 316 17.09 16.29 -5.24
C VAL A 316 16.03 16.92 -6.14
N ASN A 317 15.06 16.12 -6.57
CA ASN A 317 13.91 16.59 -7.34
C ASN A 317 12.93 17.34 -6.45
N ARG A 318 12.46 18.51 -6.90
CA ARG A 318 11.25 19.13 -6.37
C ARG A 318 10.01 18.40 -6.91
N ARG A 319 8.84 18.61 -6.29
CA ARG A 319 7.61 17.93 -6.73
C ARG A 319 7.21 18.21 -8.18
N GLU A 320 7.51 19.42 -8.67
CA GLU A 320 7.28 19.83 -10.05
C GLU A 320 8.22 19.13 -11.04
N ASP A 321 9.45 18.82 -10.62
CA ASP A 321 10.45 18.15 -11.46
C ASP A 321 10.04 16.71 -11.81
N LEU A 322 9.22 16.07 -10.97
CA LEU A 322 8.75 14.70 -11.23
C LEU A 322 7.99 14.55 -12.54
N LEU A 323 7.34 15.61 -13.02
CA LEU A 323 6.58 15.58 -14.28
C LEU A 323 7.48 15.58 -15.52
N SER A 324 8.72 16.08 -15.38
CA SER A 324 9.69 16.19 -16.47
C SER A 324 10.94 15.32 -16.28
N ASP A 325 11.04 14.60 -15.17
CA ASP A 325 12.17 13.72 -14.89
C ASP A 325 12.29 12.64 -15.98
N PRO A 326 13.46 12.50 -16.65
CA PRO A 326 13.65 11.61 -17.78
C PRO A 326 13.40 10.12 -17.42
N GLN A 327 13.82 9.70 -16.22
CA GLN A 327 13.64 8.32 -15.80
C GLN A 327 12.17 8.01 -15.49
N ILE A 328 11.46 8.94 -14.85
CA ILE A 328 10.03 8.81 -14.58
C ILE A 328 9.23 8.77 -15.88
N GLN A 329 9.59 9.61 -16.87
CA GLN A 329 8.96 9.58 -18.19
C GLN A 329 9.26 8.27 -18.94
N ALA A 330 10.51 7.81 -18.93
CA ALA A 330 10.92 6.59 -19.62
C ALA A 330 10.22 5.33 -19.07
N THR A 331 9.94 5.29 -17.75
CA THR A 331 9.20 4.16 -17.14
C THR A 331 7.72 4.16 -17.46
N GLY A 332 7.15 5.27 -17.92
CA GLY A 332 5.72 5.42 -18.22
C GLY A 332 4.82 5.28 -17.00
N ILE A 333 5.35 5.47 -15.78
CA ILE A 333 4.58 5.35 -14.53
C ILE A 333 3.52 6.46 -14.40
N LEU A 334 3.78 7.63 -14.99
CA LEU A 334 2.83 8.73 -15.07
C LEU A 334 2.10 8.66 -16.40
N GLN A 335 0.80 8.45 -16.35
CA GLN A 335 -0.04 8.43 -17.54
C GLN A 335 -1.14 9.48 -17.40
N ALA A 336 -1.30 10.30 -18.44
CA ALA A 336 -2.43 11.19 -18.55
C ALA A 336 -3.67 10.36 -18.91
N VAL A 337 -4.76 10.59 -18.20
CA VAL A 337 -6.03 9.92 -18.43
C VAL A 337 -7.13 10.96 -18.55
N ASP A 338 -7.88 10.91 -19.64
CA ASP A 338 -9.09 11.72 -19.80
C ASP A 338 -10.15 11.26 -18.81
N HIS A 339 -10.61 12.16 -17.97
CA HIS A 339 -11.64 11.87 -16.97
C HIS A 339 -12.84 12.80 -17.15
N PRO A 340 -14.10 12.30 -17.19
CA PRO A 340 -15.28 13.10 -17.47
C PRO A 340 -15.45 14.37 -16.60
N ARG A 341 -14.87 14.37 -15.41
CA ARG A 341 -14.87 15.51 -14.48
C ARG A 341 -13.50 16.16 -14.31
N GLY A 342 -12.42 15.44 -14.61
CA GLY A 342 -11.04 15.90 -14.40
C GLY A 342 -10.47 16.69 -15.58
N GLY A 343 -10.90 16.38 -16.76
CA GLY A 343 -10.35 16.88 -18.02
C GLY A 343 -9.12 16.10 -18.43
#